data_3c35f02e9439e11dcdbf09f2d3ad1c0b
#
_entry.id   3c35f02e9439e11dcdbf09f2d3ad1c0b
#
_cell.length_a   1.000
_cell.length_b   1.000
_cell.length_c   1.000
_cell.angle_alpha   90.00
_cell.angle_beta   90.00
_cell.angle_gamma   90.00
#
_symmetry.space_group_name_H-M   'P 1'
#
loop_
_entity.id
_entity.type
_entity.pdbx_description
1 polymer ?
#
loop_
_entity_poly.entity_id
_entity_poly.type
_entity_poly.pdbx_seq_one_letter_code
_entity_poly.pdbx_strand_id
1 'polypeptide(L)'
;MPVEFRKDIFSEERDDNLNEIGQPTQRQDALGHVTGRSPYYDDHLFDNLHHMRCKRSPHHHARIRSIDITAAERMPGVRRILLGKDVPNNLNTLLSLLDFGIDDEPLIADKKVSYIGEPVAAVIAETDRQARDAVAKIRVDWEVLPHVLDVEEAVRSDAPTVNDVYPDNVFVYHGSYDHQKLRYGD
;
A
#
# COMPACT_ATOMS: atom_id res chain seq x y z
N MET A 1 21.72 16.81 -25.53
CA MET A 1 22.90 15.94 -25.69
C MET A 1 22.46 14.54 -25.38
N PRO A 2 22.64 13.55 -26.27
CA PRO A 2 22.35 12.17 -25.93
C PRO A 2 23.24 11.76 -24.76
N VAL A 3 22.65 11.17 -23.72
CA VAL A 3 23.39 10.56 -22.63
C VAL A 3 24.07 9.33 -23.20
N GLU A 4 25.38 9.42 -23.46
CA GLU A 4 26.18 8.26 -23.80
C GLU A 4 26.17 7.34 -22.57
N PHE A 5 25.46 6.23 -22.66
CA PHE A 5 25.58 5.16 -21.68
C PHE A 5 27.03 4.67 -21.70
N ARG A 6 27.71 4.82 -20.59
CA ARG A 6 29.05 4.27 -20.40
C ARG A 6 28.98 2.75 -20.57
N LYS A 7 29.47 2.27 -21.70
CA LYS A 7 29.61 0.82 -21.98
C LYS A 7 30.51 0.11 -20.98
N ASP A 8 31.36 0.87 -20.28
CA ASP A 8 32.32 0.42 -19.28
C ASP A 8 31.66 -0.11 -17.96
N ILE A 9 30.40 0.25 -17.66
CA ILE A 9 29.69 -0.29 -16.47
C ILE A 9 29.51 -1.83 -16.58
N PHE A 10 29.44 -2.37 -17.79
CA PHE A 10 29.23 -3.80 -18.07
C PHE A 10 30.42 -4.45 -18.83
N SER A 11 31.54 -3.74 -18.98
CA SER A 11 32.71 -4.30 -19.64
C SER A 11 33.37 -5.37 -18.74
N GLU A 12 33.85 -6.44 -19.35
CA GLU A 12 34.63 -7.49 -18.65
C GLU A 12 36.00 -6.96 -18.18
N GLU A 13 36.48 -5.85 -18.74
CA GLU A 13 37.65 -5.12 -18.28
C GLU A 13 37.30 -4.25 -17.07
N ARG A 14 37.31 -4.85 -15.89
CA ARG A 14 37.26 -4.10 -14.62
C ARG A 14 38.63 -3.52 -14.33
N ASP A 15 38.62 -2.23 -13.93
CA ASP A 15 39.78 -1.65 -13.26
C ASP A 15 39.91 -2.30 -11.88
N ASP A 16 40.83 -3.28 -11.75
CA ASP A 16 41.05 -4.02 -10.50
C ASP A 16 41.66 -3.16 -9.37
N ASN A 17 41.93 -1.88 -9.65
CA ASN A 17 42.48 -0.93 -8.67
C ASN A 17 41.43 -0.09 -7.93
N LEU A 18 40.17 -0.45 -7.96
CA LEU A 18 39.16 0.23 -7.19
C LEU A 18 39.29 -0.11 -5.69
N ASN A 19 39.45 0.92 -4.87
CA ASN A 19 39.67 0.75 -3.42
C ASN A 19 38.40 0.30 -2.65
N GLU A 20 37.21 0.61 -3.16
CA GLU A 20 35.94 0.38 -2.48
C GLU A 20 35.00 -0.53 -3.27
N ILE A 21 34.88 -0.30 -4.58
CA ILE A 21 33.98 -1.07 -5.44
C ILE A 21 34.55 -2.47 -5.67
N GLY A 22 33.74 -3.49 -5.38
CA GLY A 22 34.12 -4.90 -5.52
C GLY A 22 34.95 -5.44 -4.35
N GLN A 23 35.23 -4.64 -3.33
CA GLN A 23 35.87 -5.09 -2.10
C GLN A 23 34.85 -5.63 -1.10
N PRO A 24 35.19 -6.64 -0.28
CA PRO A 24 34.32 -7.18 0.75
C PRO A 24 34.26 -6.23 1.96
N THR A 25 33.70 -5.05 1.76
CA THR A 25 33.57 -4.04 2.82
C THR A 25 32.51 -4.47 3.82
N GLN A 26 32.88 -4.51 5.10
CA GLN A 26 31.93 -4.85 6.14
C GLN A 26 30.85 -3.76 6.28
N ARG A 27 29.60 -4.15 6.22
CA ARG A 27 28.47 -3.27 6.46
C ARG A 27 28.52 -2.74 7.90
N GLN A 28 28.42 -1.41 8.08
CA GLN A 28 28.61 -0.75 9.37
C GLN A 28 27.60 -1.18 10.45
N ASP A 29 26.36 -1.50 10.05
CA ASP A 29 25.29 -1.91 10.95
C ASP A 29 25.18 -3.43 11.14
N ALA A 30 25.99 -4.23 10.39
CA ALA A 30 25.91 -5.70 10.40
C ALA A 30 26.06 -6.28 11.81
N LEU A 31 27.02 -5.79 12.59
CA LEU A 31 27.27 -6.27 13.95
C LEU A 31 26.06 -6.04 14.87
N GLY A 32 25.43 -4.87 14.76
CA GLY A 32 24.22 -4.57 15.51
C GLY A 32 23.07 -5.53 15.19
N HIS A 33 22.85 -5.82 13.89
CA HIS A 33 21.81 -6.74 13.45
C HIS A 33 22.04 -8.17 13.92
N VAL A 34 23.23 -8.72 13.73
CA VAL A 34 23.51 -10.12 14.10
C VAL A 34 23.61 -10.35 15.60
N THR A 35 23.87 -9.30 16.39
CA THR A 35 23.91 -9.37 17.86
C THR A 35 22.60 -8.97 18.53
N GLY A 36 21.58 -8.58 17.77
CA GLY A 36 20.29 -8.10 18.30
C GLY A 36 20.35 -6.74 19.00
N ARG A 37 21.40 -5.94 18.74
CA ARG A 37 21.56 -4.60 19.34
C ARG A 37 20.96 -3.48 18.51
N SER A 38 20.71 -3.71 17.21
CA SER A 38 20.07 -2.72 16.34
C SER A 38 18.61 -2.53 16.78
N PRO A 39 18.20 -1.33 17.17
CA PRO A 39 16.80 -1.07 17.43
C PRO A 39 16.03 -1.03 16.09
N TYR A 40 14.92 -1.72 16.04
CA TYR A 40 13.95 -1.65 14.96
C TYR A 40 12.82 -0.69 15.33
N TYR A 41 11.96 -0.40 14.36
CA TYR A 41 10.89 0.59 14.53
C TYR A 41 9.99 0.28 15.74
N ASP A 42 9.64 -0.98 15.96
CA ASP A 42 8.77 -1.41 17.03
C ASP A 42 9.45 -1.48 18.42
N ASP A 43 10.78 -1.31 18.47
CA ASP A 43 11.54 -1.28 19.73
C ASP A 43 11.51 0.11 20.40
N HIS A 44 11.06 1.13 19.65
CA HIS A 44 10.95 2.49 20.17
C HIS A 44 9.66 2.67 20.97
N LEU A 45 9.81 2.88 22.27
CA LEU A 45 8.70 3.16 23.18
C LEU A 45 8.64 4.65 23.47
N PHE A 46 7.46 5.25 23.33
CA PHE A 46 7.19 6.65 23.65
C PHE A 46 6.12 6.76 24.71
N ASP A 47 6.24 7.77 25.57
CA ASP A 47 5.18 8.09 26.52
C ASP A 47 3.91 8.50 25.75
N ASN A 48 2.75 8.02 26.20
CA ASN A 48 1.46 8.26 25.57
C ASN A 48 1.32 7.72 24.14
N LEU A 49 2.05 6.66 23.78
CA LEU A 49 1.86 5.97 22.53
C LEU A 49 0.42 5.44 22.44
N HIS A 50 -0.22 5.69 21.30
CA HIS A 50 -1.51 5.10 20.96
C HIS A 50 -1.34 4.04 19.88
N HIS A 51 -2.19 3.03 19.92
CA HIS A 51 -2.16 1.90 19.00
C HIS A 51 -3.28 2.02 17.99
N MET A 52 -2.95 1.81 16.72
CA MET A 52 -3.92 1.81 15.63
C MET A 52 -4.14 0.40 15.10
N ARG A 53 -5.39 0.03 14.90
CA ARG A 53 -5.80 -1.21 14.21
C ARG A 53 -6.90 -0.91 13.19
N CYS A 54 -6.83 -1.58 12.04
CA CYS A 54 -7.79 -1.37 10.96
C CYS A 54 -8.84 -2.48 10.93
N LYS A 55 -10.10 -2.07 10.72
CA LYS A 55 -11.16 -2.96 10.22
C LYS A 55 -10.91 -3.16 8.74
N ARG A 56 -10.83 -4.42 8.32
CA ARG A 56 -10.50 -4.79 6.94
C ARG A 56 -11.64 -5.55 6.29
N SER A 57 -11.73 -5.44 4.97
CA SER A 57 -12.71 -6.16 4.17
C SER A 57 -12.44 -7.68 4.19
N PRO A 58 -13.47 -8.51 4.41
CA PRO A 58 -13.40 -9.94 4.20
C PRO A 58 -13.69 -10.35 2.74
N HIS A 59 -14.04 -9.41 1.87
CA HIS A 59 -14.45 -9.62 0.49
C HIS A 59 -13.42 -9.08 -0.49
N HIS A 60 -13.29 -9.75 -1.63
CA HIS A 60 -12.43 -9.31 -2.73
C HIS A 60 -12.98 -8.07 -3.43
N HIS A 61 -14.31 -7.99 -3.58
CA HIS A 61 -14.97 -6.87 -4.21
C HIS A 61 -16.36 -6.70 -3.58
N ALA A 62 -16.60 -5.55 -2.98
CA ALA A 62 -17.89 -5.26 -2.35
C ALA A 62 -18.14 -3.75 -2.22
N ARG A 63 -19.40 -3.34 -2.30
CA ARG A 63 -19.81 -2.01 -1.88
C ARG A 63 -20.02 -1.96 -0.37
N ILE A 64 -19.64 -0.86 0.22
CA ILE A 64 -19.90 -0.54 1.63
C ILE A 64 -21.25 0.19 1.69
N ARG A 65 -22.30 -0.50 2.15
CA ARG A 65 -23.64 0.10 2.32
C ARG A 65 -23.68 0.99 3.57
N SER A 66 -23.10 0.52 4.66
CA SER A 66 -22.97 1.29 5.90
C SER A 66 -21.84 0.74 6.78
N ILE A 67 -21.31 1.60 7.65
CA ILE A 67 -20.36 1.25 8.70
C ILE A 67 -20.91 1.75 10.02
N ASP A 68 -21.24 0.84 10.93
CA ASP A 68 -21.65 1.16 12.30
C ASP A 68 -20.48 1.02 13.25
N ILE A 69 -20.01 2.17 13.76
CA ILE A 69 -18.91 2.28 14.72
C ILE A 69 -19.40 2.53 16.16
N THR A 70 -20.72 2.66 16.37
CA THR A 70 -21.31 3.13 17.65
C THR A 70 -20.86 2.29 18.84
N ALA A 71 -20.81 0.98 18.69
CA ALA A 71 -20.40 0.09 19.76
C ALA A 71 -18.89 0.17 20.04
N ALA A 72 -18.08 0.40 19.01
CA ALA A 72 -16.64 0.54 19.12
C ALA A 72 -16.22 1.87 19.77
N GLU A 73 -16.89 2.98 19.43
CA GLU A 73 -16.61 4.30 19.99
C GLU A 73 -16.84 4.37 21.51
N ARG A 74 -17.76 3.57 22.02
CA ARG A 74 -18.10 3.53 23.46
C ARG A 74 -17.15 2.65 24.28
N MET A 75 -16.21 1.99 23.65
CA MET A 75 -15.30 1.10 24.37
C MET A 75 -14.25 1.90 25.15
N PRO A 76 -13.92 1.45 26.39
CA PRO A 76 -12.89 2.09 27.19
C PRO A 76 -11.54 2.11 26.47
N GLY A 77 -10.85 3.25 26.51
CA GLY A 77 -9.54 3.44 25.91
C GLY A 77 -9.54 3.73 24.41
N VAL A 78 -10.69 3.67 23.74
CA VAL A 78 -10.80 4.13 22.36
C VAL A 78 -10.74 5.65 22.34
N ARG A 79 -9.82 6.19 21.53
CA ARG A 79 -9.56 7.62 21.41
C ARG A 79 -10.20 8.21 20.17
N ARG A 80 -10.12 7.48 19.06
CA ARG A 80 -10.71 7.93 17.80
C ARG A 80 -10.94 6.74 16.86
N ILE A 81 -11.96 6.86 16.02
CA ILE A 81 -12.16 5.98 14.85
C ILE A 81 -12.19 6.87 13.63
N LEU A 82 -11.37 6.51 12.63
CA LEU A 82 -11.30 7.20 11.35
C LEU A 82 -11.96 6.34 10.27
N LEU A 83 -12.79 6.99 9.46
CA LEU A 83 -13.37 6.44 8.24
C LEU A 83 -12.77 7.15 7.02
N GLY A 84 -12.99 6.65 5.82
CA GLY A 84 -12.49 7.26 4.59
C GLY A 84 -12.83 8.74 4.45
N LYS A 85 -14.04 9.14 4.86
CA LYS A 85 -14.51 10.55 4.86
C LYS A 85 -13.73 11.48 5.82
N ASP A 86 -13.04 10.92 6.81
CA ASP A 86 -12.28 11.69 7.81
C ASP A 86 -10.84 11.96 7.36
N VAL A 87 -10.42 11.40 6.23
CA VAL A 87 -9.08 11.55 5.66
C VAL A 87 -9.13 12.60 4.55
N PRO A 88 -8.52 13.78 4.72
CA PRO A 88 -8.62 14.88 3.75
C PRO A 88 -8.14 14.52 2.33
N ASN A 89 -7.00 13.78 2.25
CA ASN A 89 -6.43 13.29 1.00
C ASN A 89 -6.42 11.76 1.05
N ASN A 90 -7.59 11.17 0.85
CA ASN A 90 -7.77 9.73 1.02
C ASN A 90 -7.27 8.89 -0.16
N LEU A 91 -7.14 9.48 -1.34
CA LEU A 91 -6.60 8.79 -2.51
C LEU A 91 -5.10 9.01 -2.61
N ASN A 92 -4.37 7.94 -2.80
CA ASN A 92 -2.93 7.94 -2.92
C ASN A 92 -2.46 6.80 -3.82
N THR A 93 -1.37 7.03 -4.53
CA THR A 93 -0.55 5.98 -5.14
C THR A 93 0.89 6.44 -5.23
N LEU A 94 1.83 5.53 -5.05
CA LEU A 94 3.25 5.85 -5.26
C LEU A 94 3.54 6.19 -6.73
N LEU A 95 2.74 5.66 -7.64
CA LEU A 95 2.96 5.82 -9.09
C LEU A 95 2.68 7.24 -9.56
N SER A 96 1.79 7.99 -8.92
CA SER A 96 1.54 9.40 -9.26
C SER A 96 2.77 10.28 -9.01
N LEU A 97 3.63 9.95 -8.03
CA LEU A 97 4.90 10.64 -7.79
C LEU A 97 5.89 10.47 -8.95
N LEU A 98 5.74 9.42 -9.72
CA LEU A 98 6.56 9.13 -10.91
C LEU A 98 5.90 9.64 -12.19
N ASP A 99 4.84 10.44 -12.07
CA ASP A 99 3.98 10.86 -13.16
C ASP A 99 3.43 9.67 -13.98
N PHE A 100 3.11 8.59 -13.28
CA PHE A 100 2.64 7.34 -13.84
C PHE A 100 1.31 6.94 -13.18
N GLY A 101 0.22 7.06 -13.92
CA GLY A 101 -1.13 6.82 -13.42
C GLY A 101 -1.73 8.01 -12.65
N ILE A 102 -2.75 7.72 -11.88
CA ILE A 102 -3.50 8.68 -11.05
C ILE A 102 -3.63 8.13 -9.63
N ASP A 103 -3.97 9.02 -8.70
CA ASP A 103 -4.28 8.60 -7.32
C ASP A 103 -5.63 7.89 -7.30
N ASP A 104 -5.63 6.56 -7.17
CA ASP A 104 -6.81 5.70 -7.21
C ASP A 104 -6.92 4.72 -6.04
N GLU A 105 -5.91 4.68 -5.16
CA GLU A 105 -5.88 3.82 -3.99
C GLU A 105 -6.32 4.59 -2.73
N PRO A 106 -7.48 4.28 -2.13
CA PRO A 106 -7.87 4.89 -0.89
C PRO A 106 -7.05 4.35 0.29
N LEU A 107 -6.59 5.24 1.18
CA LEU A 107 -5.98 4.85 2.46
C LEU A 107 -6.98 4.12 3.36
N ILE A 108 -8.24 4.55 3.34
CA ILE A 108 -9.38 3.92 4.00
C ILE A 108 -10.54 3.92 3.01
N ALA A 109 -10.97 2.76 2.57
CA ALA A 109 -12.07 2.64 1.62
C ALA A 109 -13.37 3.21 2.19
N ASP A 110 -14.08 4.03 1.39
CA ASP A 110 -15.29 4.74 1.80
C ASP A 110 -16.56 4.14 1.18
N LYS A 111 -16.51 3.79 -0.10
CA LYS A 111 -17.69 3.34 -0.86
C LYS A 111 -17.62 1.90 -1.33
N LYS A 112 -16.45 1.47 -1.71
CA LYS A 112 -16.20 0.17 -2.33
C LYS A 112 -14.83 -0.36 -1.93
N VAL A 113 -14.72 -1.66 -1.79
CA VAL A 113 -13.45 -2.36 -1.61
C VAL A 113 -13.15 -3.17 -2.86
N SER A 114 -11.88 -3.18 -3.25
CA SER A 114 -11.37 -3.79 -4.47
C SER A 114 -10.49 -5.01 -4.23
N TYR A 115 -10.13 -5.28 -2.97
CA TYR A 115 -9.37 -6.47 -2.58
C TYR A 115 -9.66 -6.90 -1.15
N ILE A 116 -9.41 -8.17 -0.87
CA ILE A 116 -9.53 -8.72 0.48
C ILE A 116 -8.46 -8.10 1.39
N GLY A 117 -8.89 -7.65 2.56
CA GLY A 117 -7.96 -7.00 3.50
C GLY A 117 -7.87 -5.48 3.37
N GLU A 118 -8.57 -4.86 2.42
CA GLU A 118 -8.60 -3.41 2.26
C GLU A 118 -9.16 -2.72 3.52
N PRO A 119 -8.48 -1.67 4.07
CA PRO A 119 -8.94 -0.98 5.26
C PRO A 119 -10.23 -0.20 5.02
N VAL A 120 -11.20 -0.30 5.94
CA VAL A 120 -12.48 0.44 5.87
C VAL A 120 -12.74 1.32 7.09
N ALA A 121 -12.00 1.10 8.17
CA ALA A 121 -11.97 1.97 9.33
C ALA A 121 -10.65 1.77 10.07
N ALA A 122 -10.14 2.81 10.75
CA ALA A 122 -8.98 2.74 11.61
C ALA A 122 -9.35 3.15 13.03
N VAL A 123 -9.11 2.27 14.00
CA VAL A 123 -9.37 2.50 15.43
C VAL A 123 -8.06 2.87 16.11
N ILE A 124 -8.06 3.98 16.83
CA ILE A 124 -6.95 4.46 17.66
C ILE A 124 -7.36 4.30 19.12
N ALA A 125 -6.56 3.56 19.90
CA ALA A 125 -6.80 3.30 21.31
C ALA A 125 -5.51 3.37 22.14
N GLU A 126 -5.65 3.41 23.47
CA GLU A 126 -4.53 3.49 24.41
C GLU A 126 -3.63 2.26 24.38
N THR A 127 -4.22 1.09 24.11
CA THR A 127 -3.49 -0.18 24.02
C THR A 127 -3.85 -0.93 22.75
N ASP A 128 -2.96 -1.78 22.28
CA ASP A 128 -3.19 -2.64 21.12
C ASP A 128 -4.40 -3.57 21.31
N ARG A 129 -4.56 -4.13 22.52
CA ARG A 129 -5.70 -4.98 22.87
C ARG A 129 -7.03 -4.21 22.73
N GLN A 130 -7.12 -3.00 23.29
CA GLN A 130 -8.32 -2.17 23.17
C GLN A 130 -8.65 -1.83 21.72
N ALA A 131 -7.63 -1.53 20.91
CA ALA A 131 -7.82 -1.27 19.49
C ALA A 131 -8.37 -2.51 18.76
N ARG A 132 -7.84 -3.71 19.01
CA ARG A 132 -8.34 -4.97 18.43
C ARG A 132 -9.76 -5.29 18.83
N ASP A 133 -10.05 -5.16 20.13
CA ASP A 133 -11.37 -5.46 20.69
C ASP A 133 -12.43 -4.50 20.10
N ALA A 134 -12.06 -3.22 19.90
CA ALA A 134 -12.92 -2.22 19.28
C ALA A 134 -13.15 -2.49 17.79
N VAL A 135 -12.10 -2.86 17.03
CA VAL A 135 -12.23 -3.28 15.62
C VAL A 135 -13.25 -4.41 15.46
N ALA A 136 -13.27 -5.36 16.41
CA ALA A 136 -14.22 -6.48 16.39
C ALA A 136 -15.68 -6.03 16.60
N LYS A 137 -15.92 -4.84 17.19
CA LYS A 137 -17.26 -4.27 17.39
C LYS A 137 -17.79 -3.48 16.21
N ILE A 138 -16.92 -3.09 15.27
CA ILE A 138 -17.34 -2.39 14.05
C ILE A 138 -18.11 -3.37 13.16
N ARG A 139 -19.32 -2.97 12.78
CA ARG A 139 -20.18 -3.71 11.85
C ARG A 139 -20.18 -3.00 10.51
N VAL A 140 -20.04 -3.76 9.43
CA VAL A 140 -20.10 -3.24 8.07
C VAL A 140 -21.15 -4.04 7.32
N ASP A 141 -22.07 -3.32 6.68
CA ASP A 141 -23.06 -3.90 5.76
C ASP A 141 -22.47 -3.90 4.35
N TRP A 142 -22.31 -5.11 3.80
CA TRP A 142 -21.65 -5.34 2.54
C TRP A 142 -22.64 -5.77 1.43
N GLU A 143 -22.49 -5.17 0.27
CA GLU A 143 -23.03 -5.70 -0.97
C GLU A 143 -21.89 -6.34 -1.75
N VAL A 144 -21.80 -7.67 -1.70
CA VAL A 144 -20.77 -8.42 -2.40
C VAL A 144 -20.98 -8.30 -3.91
N LEU A 145 -19.90 -7.94 -4.62
CA LEU A 145 -19.89 -7.77 -6.06
C LEU A 145 -19.14 -8.92 -6.74
N PRO A 146 -19.41 -9.16 -8.02
CA PRO A 146 -18.57 -10.03 -8.82
C PRO A 146 -17.11 -9.58 -8.79
N HIS A 147 -16.17 -10.51 -8.77
CA HIS A 147 -14.75 -10.25 -8.76
C HIS A 147 -14.02 -11.20 -9.69
N VAL A 148 -12.81 -10.86 -10.04
CA VAL A 148 -11.90 -11.67 -10.84
C VAL A 148 -10.55 -11.72 -10.14
N LEU A 149 -9.90 -12.88 -10.11
CA LEU A 149 -8.62 -13.11 -9.44
C LEU A 149 -7.52 -13.56 -10.40
N ASP A 150 -7.90 -13.95 -11.59
CA ASP A 150 -6.98 -14.38 -12.64
C ASP A 150 -6.74 -13.25 -13.63
N VAL A 151 -5.49 -13.03 -14.01
CA VAL A 151 -5.09 -11.91 -14.88
C VAL A 151 -5.58 -12.09 -16.32
N GLU A 152 -5.63 -13.32 -16.82
CA GLU A 152 -6.10 -13.58 -18.17
C GLU A 152 -7.63 -13.48 -18.25
N GLU A 153 -8.33 -13.83 -17.17
CA GLU A 153 -9.77 -13.64 -17.07
C GLU A 153 -10.13 -12.15 -16.92
N ALA A 154 -9.30 -11.36 -16.22
CA ALA A 154 -9.58 -9.96 -15.95
C ALA A 154 -9.64 -9.09 -17.21
N VAL A 155 -8.92 -9.44 -18.28
CA VAL A 155 -8.87 -8.66 -19.53
C VAL A 155 -9.93 -9.10 -20.56
N ARG A 156 -10.79 -10.07 -20.21
CA ARG A 156 -11.88 -10.51 -21.09
C ARG A 156 -12.96 -9.45 -21.16
N SER A 157 -13.62 -9.34 -22.28
CA SER A 157 -14.68 -8.35 -22.51
C SER A 157 -15.91 -8.53 -21.60
N ASP A 158 -16.10 -9.70 -21.00
CA ASP A 158 -17.16 -10.04 -20.07
C ASP A 158 -16.74 -10.05 -18.60
N ALA A 159 -15.48 -9.68 -18.33
CA ALA A 159 -14.94 -9.62 -16.97
C ALA A 159 -15.62 -8.54 -16.11
N PRO A 160 -15.85 -8.79 -14.82
CA PRO A 160 -16.34 -7.75 -13.93
C PRO A 160 -15.30 -6.65 -13.76
N THR A 161 -15.72 -5.39 -13.89
CA THR A 161 -14.86 -4.23 -13.57
C THR A 161 -14.61 -4.15 -12.07
N VAL A 162 -13.35 -4.18 -11.66
CA VAL A 162 -12.95 -4.08 -10.26
C VAL A 162 -12.69 -2.63 -9.86
N ASN A 163 -11.90 -1.92 -10.66
CA ASN A 163 -11.63 -0.50 -10.44
C ASN A 163 -12.40 0.35 -11.48
N ASP A 164 -13.26 1.25 -10.99
CA ASP A 164 -14.12 2.08 -11.85
C ASP A 164 -13.33 3.05 -12.75
N VAL A 165 -12.08 3.33 -12.39
CA VAL A 165 -11.17 4.17 -13.18
C VAL A 165 -10.66 3.43 -14.42
N TYR A 166 -10.55 2.09 -14.32
CA TYR A 166 -10.07 1.22 -15.39
C TYR A 166 -11.16 0.21 -15.75
N PRO A 167 -12.15 0.59 -16.58
CA PRO A 167 -13.35 -0.20 -16.81
C PRO A 167 -13.10 -1.56 -17.47
N ASP A 168 -11.96 -1.72 -18.13
CA ASP A 168 -11.49 -2.96 -18.76
C ASP A 168 -10.43 -3.69 -17.91
N ASN A 169 -10.23 -3.28 -16.66
CA ASN A 169 -9.22 -3.78 -15.72
C ASN A 169 -7.76 -3.64 -16.22
N VAL A 170 -7.50 -2.79 -17.21
CA VAL A 170 -6.14 -2.57 -17.74
C VAL A 170 -5.63 -1.21 -17.25
N PHE A 171 -4.62 -1.24 -16.38
CA PHE A 171 -3.98 -0.05 -15.84
C PHE A 171 -3.12 0.67 -16.88
N VAL A 172 -2.34 -0.08 -17.67
CA VAL A 172 -1.43 0.45 -18.66
C VAL A 172 -1.45 -0.40 -19.91
N TYR A 173 -1.63 0.27 -21.06
CA TYR A 173 -1.37 -0.32 -22.36
C TYR A 173 0.06 -0.03 -22.79
N HIS A 174 0.76 -1.01 -23.34
CA HIS A 174 2.15 -0.90 -23.75
C HIS A 174 2.42 0.35 -24.62
N GLY A 175 1.60 0.61 -25.61
CA GLY A 175 1.75 1.79 -26.46
C GLY A 175 1.60 3.12 -25.72
N SER A 176 0.70 3.19 -24.74
CA SER A 176 0.52 4.38 -23.90
C SER A 176 1.73 4.61 -23.01
N TYR A 177 2.29 3.54 -22.50
CA TYR A 177 3.45 3.61 -21.63
C TYR A 177 4.68 4.11 -22.38
N ASP A 178 4.99 3.52 -23.53
CA ASP A 178 6.14 3.91 -24.35
C ASP A 178 6.09 5.38 -24.78
N HIS A 179 4.91 5.86 -25.13
CA HIS A 179 4.76 7.22 -25.64
C HIS A 179 4.64 8.28 -24.54
N GLN A 180 4.11 7.94 -23.41
CA GLN A 180 3.81 8.92 -22.36
C GLN A 180 4.88 9.00 -21.30
N LYS A 181 5.42 7.88 -20.89
CA LYS A 181 6.20 7.78 -19.65
C LYS A 181 7.61 7.26 -19.86
N LEU A 182 7.79 6.28 -20.72
CA LEU A 182 9.08 5.67 -20.97
C LEU A 182 9.66 6.11 -22.31
N ARG A 183 9.90 7.36 -22.46
CA ARG A 183 10.71 7.88 -23.57
C ARG A 183 12.18 7.55 -23.40
N TYR A 184 12.47 6.34 -22.96
CA TYR A 184 13.81 5.86 -22.85
C TYR A 184 14.23 5.30 -24.20
N GLY A 185 14.95 6.06 -24.95
CA GLY A 185 15.56 5.61 -26.19
C GLY A 185 14.83 5.97 -27.47
N ASP A 186 14.09 7.05 -27.49
CA ASP A 186 13.76 7.73 -28.75
C ASP A 186 15.01 8.35 -29.37
#